data_803c88da8f788a0fb0a13e41127d0479
#
_entry.id   803c88da8f788a0fb0a13e41127d0479
#
_cell.length_a   1.000
_cell.length_b   1.000
_cell.length_c   1.000
_cell.angle_alpha   90.00
_cell.angle_beta   90.00
_cell.angle_gamma   90.00
#
_symmetry.space_group_name_H-M   'P 1'
#
loop_
_entity.id
_entity.type
_entity.pdbx_description
1 polymer ?
#
loop_
_entity_poly.entity_id
_entity_poly.type
_entity_poly.pdbx_seq_one_letter_code
_entity_poly.pdbx_strand_id
1 'polypeptide(L)'
;MTLRIPMIVIFTLALISGCTPHGEDLARKSGSETAPVQMPPVAVVEESHVDPVTQDIVAKYGATIKRYAQEYGFDWRLILAVIKQESRFQPEAESEKGASGLMQIMPVTGAEVARSLSLEDLSHPRANIRAGVYYLRKLYDLFDGSSDADRIKLTLASYNAGAGRVYDAQELAAYLQDDPGRWQSVRAALPLLSKRYETLHRNVWPMQRPRNGWFGGSRQTIAYVDSVVENYEAYREELN
;
A
#
# COMPACT_ATOMS: atom_id res chain seq x y z
N MET A 1 34.76 7.20 32.24
CA MET A 1 35.78 6.42 31.54
C MET A 1 35.36 6.36 30.07
N THR A 2 35.91 7.29 29.32
CA THR A 2 35.57 7.62 27.93
C THR A 2 36.45 6.82 26.97
N LEU A 3 35.87 6.08 26.04
CA LEU A 3 36.65 5.47 24.98
C LEU A 3 36.16 6.03 23.62
N ARG A 4 37.00 6.90 23.07
CA ARG A 4 36.91 7.42 21.69
C ARG A 4 37.64 6.48 20.76
N ILE A 5 37.04 6.14 19.62
CA ILE A 5 37.70 5.45 18.50
C ILE A 5 37.73 6.39 17.29
N PRO A 6 38.86 6.58 16.60
CA PRO A 6 39.04 7.59 15.59
C PRO A 6 38.66 7.11 14.18
N MET A 7 38.23 8.09 13.42
CA MET A 7 37.95 8.06 11.99
C MET A 7 39.29 8.00 11.19
N ILE A 8 39.39 7.07 10.28
CA ILE A 8 40.48 7.03 9.29
C ILE A 8 39.91 7.37 7.93
N VAL A 9 40.35 8.52 7.42
CA VAL A 9 40.18 8.97 6.03
C VAL A 9 41.42 8.53 5.27
N ILE A 10 41.26 7.83 4.17
CA ILE A 10 42.37 7.57 3.21
C ILE A 10 41.98 8.19 1.87
N PHE A 11 42.67 9.26 1.55
CA PHE A 11 42.78 9.85 0.21
C PHE A 11 43.91 9.16 -0.53
N THR A 12 43.68 8.68 -1.74
CA THR A 12 44.76 8.40 -2.68
C THR A 12 44.47 9.06 -4.02
N LEU A 13 45.28 10.06 -4.29
CA LEU A 13 45.40 10.79 -5.54
C LEU A 13 46.51 10.10 -6.36
N ALA A 14 46.26 9.79 -7.62
CA ALA A 14 47.32 9.46 -8.57
C ALA A 14 47.08 10.15 -9.90
N LEU A 15 47.87 11.18 -10.11
CA LEU A 15 48.17 11.82 -11.40
C LEU A 15 49.26 11.01 -12.12
N ILE A 16 49.11 10.74 -13.40
CA ILE A 16 50.28 10.58 -14.30
C ILE A 16 49.94 11.23 -15.63
N SER A 17 50.83 12.14 -15.97
CA SER A 17 50.98 12.86 -17.24
C SER A 17 51.69 12.04 -18.31
N GLY A 18 51.40 12.36 -19.59
CA GLY A 18 52.53 12.56 -20.47
C GLY A 18 52.56 11.80 -21.77
N CYS A 19 52.63 12.58 -22.82
CA CYS A 19 53.39 12.44 -24.06
C CYS A 19 52.71 11.97 -25.34
N THR A 20 52.52 12.96 -26.24
CA THR A 20 52.60 12.80 -27.70
C THR A 20 54.06 12.66 -28.18
N PRO A 21 54.33 12.07 -29.36
CA PRO A 21 54.55 12.89 -30.53
C PRO A 21 54.09 12.31 -31.90
N HIS A 22 53.67 13.16 -32.76
CA HIS A 22 54.19 13.59 -34.08
C HIS A 22 54.53 12.54 -35.11
N GLY A 23 54.01 12.70 -36.34
CA GLY A 23 54.60 12.15 -37.57
C GLY A 23 53.60 11.83 -38.68
N GLU A 24 53.42 12.79 -39.56
CA GLU A 24 53.42 12.79 -41.03
C GLU A 24 52.49 11.91 -41.87
N ASP A 25 51.63 12.63 -42.57
CA ASP A 25 51.37 12.65 -44.03
C ASP A 25 51.48 11.35 -44.83
N LEU A 26 50.41 11.04 -45.56
CA LEU A 26 50.40 10.92 -47.02
C LEU A 26 49.03 10.47 -47.58
N ALA A 27 48.46 11.39 -48.39
CA ALA A 27 47.81 11.14 -49.71
C ALA A 27 46.48 10.35 -49.78
N ARG A 28 45.39 11.09 -49.92
CA ARG A 28 44.49 11.11 -51.09
C ARG A 28 44.08 9.78 -51.74
N LYS A 29 42.81 9.39 -51.55
CA LYS A 29 41.98 8.93 -52.70
C LYS A 29 40.49 9.10 -52.37
N SER A 30 39.85 9.69 -53.36
CA SER A 30 38.39 9.85 -53.57
C SER A 30 37.61 8.57 -53.32
N GLY A 31 36.47 8.70 -52.72
CA GLY A 31 35.47 7.63 -52.70
C GLY A 31 34.17 8.03 -52.00
N SER A 32 33.18 8.38 -52.80
CA SER A 32 31.73 8.38 -52.53
C SER A 32 31.26 8.61 -51.09
N GLU A 33 30.85 9.80 -50.90
CA GLU A 33 30.04 10.23 -49.75
C GLU A 33 28.67 9.51 -49.80
N THR A 34 28.56 8.39 -49.12
CA THR A 34 27.27 7.78 -48.79
C THR A 34 26.68 8.58 -47.67
N ALA A 35 25.61 9.31 -47.93
CA ALA A 35 24.83 10.00 -46.92
C ALA A 35 24.45 9.02 -45.80
N PRO A 36 24.52 9.45 -44.51
CA PRO A 36 24.10 8.61 -43.40
C PRO A 36 22.63 8.31 -43.53
N VAL A 37 22.28 7.01 -43.59
CA VAL A 37 20.90 6.54 -43.48
C VAL A 37 20.41 6.98 -42.10
N GLN A 38 19.57 8.04 -42.10
CA GLN A 38 18.83 8.42 -40.90
C GLN A 38 17.81 7.32 -40.63
N MET A 39 18.13 6.47 -39.65
CA MET A 39 17.11 5.60 -39.08
C MET A 39 16.02 6.49 -38.44
N PRO A 40 14.73 6.21 -38.70
CA PRO A 40 13.66 6.91 -38.00
C PRO A 40 13.86 6.71 -36.48
N PRO A 41 13.55 7.72 -35.65
CA PRO A 41 13.64 7.56 -34.21
C PRO A 41 12.80 6.35 -33.83
N VAL A 42 13.47 5.34 -33.24
CA VAL A 42 12.78 4.25 -32.55
C VAL A 42 11.93 4.94 -31.49
N ALA A 43 10.62 4.92 -31.65
CA ALA A 43 9.73 5.33 -30.61
C ALA A 43 10.09 4.47 -29.39
N VAL A 44 10.72 5.08 -28.38
CA VAL A 44 10.87 4.49 -27.08
C VAL A 44 9.45 4.35 -26.57
N VAL A 45 8.86 3.17 -26.77
CA VAL A 45 7.68 2.77 -26.03
C VAL A 45 8.19 2.70 -24.60
N GLU A 46 7.83 3.67 -23.78
CA GLU A 46 7.99 3.56 -22.34
C GLU A 46 7.22 2.28 -21.95
N GLU A 47 7.95 1.19 -21.77
CA GLU A 47 7.39 -0.04 -21.22
C GLU A 47 6.85 0.35 -19.84
N SER A 48 5.53 0.34 -19.70
CA SER A 48 4.92 0.51 -18.39
C SER A 48 5.45 -0.63 -17.51
N HIS A 49 6.13 -0.28 -16.42
CA HIS A 49 6.68 -1.26 -15.47
C HIS A 49 5.59 -2.03 -14.70
N VAL A 50 4.32 -1.75 -15.00
CA VAL A 50 3.16 -2.40 -14.37
C VAL A 50 3.06 -3.85 -14.88
N ASP A 51 2.95 -4.79 -13.95
CA ASP A 51 2.82 -6.20 -14.29
C ASP A 51 1.56 -6.50 -15.12
N PRO A 52 1.59 -7.54 -15.99
CA PRO A 52 0.50 -7.85 -16.91
C PRO A 52 -0.86 -8.10 -16.23
N VAL A 53 -0.86 -8.66 -15.02
CA VAL A 53 -2.10 -8.94 -14.28
C VAL A 53 -2.75 -7.63 -13.82
N THR A 54 -1.95 -6.70 -13.35
CA THR A 54 -2.41 -5.35 -12.99
C THR A 54 -2.95 -4.60 -14.22
N GLN A 55 -2.27 -4.71 -15.37
CA GLN A 55 -2.75 -4.11 -16.62
C GLN A 55 -4.12 -4.66 -17.05
N ASP A 56 -4.32 -5.99 -16.98
CA ASP A 56 -5.59 -6.65 -17.31
C ASP A 56 -6.73 -6.17 -16.38
N ILE A 57 -6.48 -6.11 -15.08
CA ILE A 57 -7.46 -5.60 -14.11
C ILE A 57 -7.82 -4.14 -14.37
N VAL A 58 -6.85 -3.30 -14.66
CA VAL A 58 -7.08 -1.88 -14.99
C VAL A 58 -7.88 -1.77 -16.29
N ALA A 59 -7.57 -2.58 -17.31
CA ALA A 59 -8.36 -2.61 -18.55
C ALA A 59 -9.82 -3.03 -18.31
N LYS A 60 -10.05 -4.05 -17.48
CA LYS A 60 -11.37 -4.65 -17.25
C LYS A 60 -12.24 -3.87 -16.24
N TYR A 61 -11.64 -3.38 -15.17
CA TYR A 61 -12.36 -2.77 -14.05
C TYR A 61 -11.90 -1.33 -13.72
N GLY A 62 -10.88 -0.79 -14.38
CA GLY A 62 -10.29 0.52 -14.07
C GLY A 62 -11.32 1.65 -14.09
N ALA A 63 -12.22 1.67 -15.06
CA ALA A 63 -13.30 2.67 -15.11
C ALA A 63 -14.23 2.58 -13.88
N THR A 64 -14.53 1.37 -13.42
CA THR A 64 -15.36 1.14 -12.23
C THR A 64 -14.61 1.55 -10.96
N ILE A 65 -13.33 1.19 -10.83
CA ILE A 65 -12.46 1.55 -9.71
C ILE A 65 -12.35 3.07 -9.62
N LYS A 66 -11.99 3.74 -10.73
CA LYS A 66 -11.86 5.21 -10.79
C LYS A 66 -13.16 5.91 -10.41
N ARG A 67 -14.30 5.45 -10.94
CA ARG A 67 -15.61 6.01 -10.62
C ARG A 67 -15.91 5.96 -9.12
N TYR A 68 -15.82 4.79 -8.49
CA TYR A 68 -16.17 4.67 -7.07
C TYR A 68 -15.11 5.25 -6.15
N ALA A 69 -13.83 5.22 -6.51
CA ALA A 69 -12.79 5.95 -5.79
C ALA A 69 -13.10 7.45 -5.76
N GLN A 70 -13.45 8.05 -6.89
CA GLN A 70 -13.86 9.46 -6.97
C GLN A 70 -15.14 9.74 -6.18
N GLU A 71 -16.16 8.89 -6.29
CA GLU A 71 -17.45 9.03 -5.58
C GLU A 71 -17.26 9.08 -4.05
N TYR A 72 -16.31 8.28 -3.53
CA TYR A 72 -16.04 8.18 -2.10
C TYR A 72 -14.77 8.91 -1.64
N GLY A 73 -14.14 9.71 -2.50
CA GLY A 73 -13.03 10.60 -2.17
C GLY A 73 -11.71 9.89 -1.93
N PHE A 74 -11.42 8.80 -2.64
CA PHE A 74 -10.14 8.09 -2.61
C PHE A 74 -9.36 8.24 -3.92
N ASP A 75 -8.03 8.12 -3.82
CA ASP A 75 -7.20 7.83 -4.98
C ASP A 75 -7.52 6.42 -5.48
N TRP A 76 -7.82 6.28 -6.78
CA TRP A 76 -8.16 4.99 -7.39
C TRP A 76 -7.04 3.95 -7.29
N ARG A 77 -5.78 4.40 -7.21
CA ARG A 77 -4.61 3.54 -7.06
C ARG A 77 -4.54 2.91 -5.66
N LEU A 78 -5.05 3.60 -4.64
CA LEU A 78 -5.25 3.01 -3.31
C LEU A 78 -6.27 1.87 -3.37
N ILE A 79 -7.39 2.05 -4.08
CA ILE A 79 -8.39 0.99 -4.24
C ILE A 79 -7.81 -0.20 -5.02
N LEU A 80 -7.01 0.08 -6.06
CA LEU A 80 -6.31 -0.98 -6.80
C LEU A 80 -5.37 -1.78 -5.90
N ALA A 81 -4.60 -1.10 -5.03
CA ALA A 81 -3.71 -1.74 -4.06
C ALA A 81 -4.46 -2.61 -3.03
N VAL A 82 -5.63 -2.14 -2.56
CA VAL A 82 -6.52 -2.95 -1.69
C VAL A 82 -6.98 -4.19 -2.43
N ILE A 83 -7.49 -4.07 -3.66
CA ILE A 83 -7.94 -5.23 -4.46
C ILE A 83 -6.81 -6.25 -4.68
N LYS A 84 -5.59 -5.78 -4.96
CA LYS A 84 -4.42 -6.65 -5.08
C LYS A 84 -4.17 -7.45 -3.80
N GLN A 85 -4.22 -6.77 -2.67
CA GLN A 85 -3.95 -7.37 -1.36
C GLN A 85 -5.06 -8.35 -0.95
N GLU A 86 -6.32 -8.06 -1.25
CA GLU A 86 -7.48 -8.88 -0.85
C GLU A 86 -7.62 -10.14 -1.69
N SER A 87 -7.58 -10.03 -3.01
CA SER A 87 -7.91 -11.14 -3.91
C SER A 87 -6.81 -11.51 -4.90
N ARG A 88 -5.68 -10.77 -4.94
CA ARG A 88 -4.70 -10.86 -6.04
C ARG A 88 -5.37 -10.71 -7.39
N PHE A 89 -6.35 -9.83 -7.46
CA PHE A 89 -7.15 -9.56 -8.67
C PHE A 89 -8.04 -10.70 -9.14
N GLN A 90 -8.35 -11.66 -8.30
CA GLN A 90 -9.22 -12.79 -8.63
C GLN A 90 -10.68 -12.46 -8.27
N PRO A 91 -11.59 -12.28 -9.27
CA PRO A 91 -12.98 -11.90 -9.01
C PRO A 91 -13.78 -12.96 -8.25
N GLU A 92 -13.40 -14.23 -8.41
CA GLU A 92 -14.05 -15.40 -7.80
C GLU A 92 -13.38 -15.83 -6.49
N ALA A 93 -12.47 -15.00 -5.95
CA ALA A 93 -11.76 -15.36 -4.72
C ALA A 93 -12.75 -15.51 -3.55
N GLU A 94 -12.62 -16.61 -2.82
CA GLU A 94 -13.38 -16.88 -1.61
C GLU A 94 -12.42 -17.34 -0.49
N SER A 95 -12.56 -16.78 0.69
CA SER A 95 -11.75 -17.17 1.84
C SER A 95 -12.46 -18.26 2.66
N GLU A 96 -11.71 -19.01 3.47
CA GLU A 96 -12.26 -20.01 4.41
C GLU A 96 -13.32 -19.42 5.37
N LYS A 97 -13.29 -18.12 5.60
CA LYS A 97 -14.26 -17.40 6.44
C LYS A 97 -15.44 -16.83 5.66
N GLY A 98 -15.54 -17.13 4.36
CA GLY A 98 -16.62 -16.71 3.47
C GLY A 98 -16.48 -15.26 2.96
N ALA A 99 -15.33 -14.60 3.09
CA ALA A 99 -15.09 -13.33 2.42
C ALA A 99 -14.99 -13.57 0.91
N SER A 100 -15.63 -12.74 0.09
CA SER A 100 -15.79 -13.01 -1.34
C SER A 100 -15.46 -11.83 -2.25
N GLY A 101 -15.03 -12.15 -3.46
CA GLY A 101 -14.83 -11.24 -4.58
C GLY A 101 -13.53 -10.41 -4.50
N LEU A 102 -13.41 -9.43 -5.40
CA LEU A 102 -12.21 -8.61 -5.57
C LEU A 102 -11.78 -7.89 -4.29
N MET A 103 -12.74 -7.43 -3.48
CA MET A 103 -12.47 -6.70 -2.24
C MET A 103 -12.75 -7.52 -0.98
N GLN A 104 -12.91 -8.85 -1.10
CA GLN A 104 -13.06 -9.79 0.02
C GLN A 104 -14.05 -9.33 1.09
N ILE A 105 -15.30 -9.07 0.67
CA ILE A 105 -16.35 -8.61 1.57
C ILE A 105 -16.86 -9.78 2.41
N MET A 106 -16.80 -9.63 3.74
CA MET A 106 -17.37 -10.61 4.67
C MET A 106 -18.92 -10.63 4.58
N PRO A 107 -19.58 -11.78 4.73
CA PRO A 107 -21.04 -11.91 4.59
C PRO A 107 -21.84 -10.91 5.44
N VAL A 108 -21.45 -10.70 6.69
CA VAL A 108 -22.13 -9.77 7.61
C VAL A 108 -21.99 -8.32 7.09
N THR A 109 -20.81 -7.92 6.72
CA THR A 109 -20.53 -6.60 6.13
C THR A 109 -21.27 -6.44 4.80
N GLY A 110 -21.26 -7.47 3.97
CA GLY A 110 -21.95 -7.49 2.68
C GLY A 110 -23.44 -7.28 2.82
N ALA A 111 -24.09 -7.95 3.76
CA ALA A 111 -25.51 -7.77 4.02
C ALA A 111 -25.87 -6.36 4.48
N GLU A 112 -25.03 -5.72 5.30
CA GLU A 112 -25.21 -4.33 5.72
C GLU A 112 -25.04 -3.35 4.55
N VAL A 113 -23.95 -3.50 3.80
CA VAL A 113 -23.61 -2.63 2.67
C VAL A 113 -24.62 -2.78 1.54
N ALA A 114 -25.05 -4.01 1.21
CA ALA A 114 -26.06 -4.28 0.19
C ALA A 114 -27.36 -3.54 0.48
N ARG A 115 -27.82 -3.56 1.74
CA ARG A 115 -29.00 -2.79 2.17
C ARG A 115 -28.80 -1.29 2.01
N SER A 116 -27.63 -0.77 2.41
CA SER A 116 -27.34 0.67 2.34
C SER A 116 -27.25 1.20 0.91
N LEU A 117 -26.78 0.36 -0.03
CA LEU A 117 -26.58 0.73 -1.43
C LEU A 117 -27.67 0.21 -2.37
N SER A 118 -28.69 -0.49 -1.84
CA SER A 118 -29.73 -1.17 -2.62
C SER A 118 -29.14 -2.09 -3.70
N LEU A 119 -28.14 -2.91 -3.30
CA LEU A 119 -27.51 -3.89 -4.16
C LEU A 119 -28.13 -5.26 -3.92
N GLU A 120 -28.52 -5.95 -4.99
CA GLU A 120 -29.16 -7.27 -4.92
C GLU A 120 -28.11 -8.38 -4.83
N ASP A 121 -26.98 -8.21 -5.53
CA ASP A 121 -25.94 -9.23 -5.65
C ASP A 121 -24.54 -8.62 -5.57
N LEU A 122 -23.76 -9.06 -4.58
CA LEU A 122 -22.36 -8.67 -4.39
C LEU A 122 -21.36 -9.65 -5.03
N SER A 123 -21.81 -10.74 -5.64
CA SER A 123 -20.93 -11.68 -6.36
C SER A 123 -20.44 -11.06 -7.66
N HIS A 124 -21.22 -10.14 -8.25
CA HIS A 124 -20.79 -9.44 -9.45
C HIS A 124 -19.60 -8.50 -9.15
N PRO A 125 -18.46 -8.62 -9.87
CA PRO A 125 -17.22 -7.90 -9.53
C PRO A 125 -17.38 -6.38 -9.39
N ARG A 126 -18.19 -5.74 -10.25
CA ARG A 126 -18.42 -4.28 -10.18
C ARG A 126 -19.22 -3.87 -8.94
N ALA A 127 -20.20 -4.68 -8.52
CA ALA A 127 -20.96 -4.47 -7.30
C ALA A 127 -20.08 -4.71 -6.07
N ASN A 128 -19.21 -5.71 -6.12
CA ASN A 128 -18.24 -6.00 -5.06
C ASN A 128 -17.24 -4.84 -4.87
N ILE A 129 -16.70 -4.26 -5.97
CA ILE A 129 -15.87 -3.05 -5.90
C ILE A 129 -16.63 -1.89 -5.25
N ARG A 130 -17.86 -1.60 -5.70
CA ARG A 130 -18.68 -0.52 -5.12
C ARG A 130 -18.89 -0.72 -3.62
N ALA A 131 -19.25 -1.91 -3.23
CA ALA A 131 -19.50 -2.27 -1.83
C ALA A 131 -18.24 -2.11 -0.96
N GLY A 132 -17.08 -2.59 -1.46
CA GLY A 132 -15.82 -2.49 -0.74
C GLY A 132 -15.34 -1.06 -0.57
N VAL A 133 -15.42 -0.24 -1.62
CA VAL A 133 -15.02 1.18 -1.55
C VAL A 133 -15.96 1.97 -0.62
N TYR A 134 -17.27 1.71 -0.66
CA TYR A 134 -18.22 2.28 0.29
C TYR A 134 -17.89 1.89 1.74
N TYR A 135 -17.59 0.61 1.99
CA TYR A 135 -17.23 0.16 3.33
C TYR A 135 -15.91 0.77 3.79
N LEU A 136 -14.92 0.89 2.89
CA LEU A 136 -13.66 1.59 3.19
C LEU A 136 -13.93 3.05 3.59
N ARG A 137 -14.88 3.74 2.91
CA ARG A 137 -15.27 5.10 3.27
C ARG A 137 -15.91 5.17 4.66
N LYS A 138 -16.81 4.26 5.00
CA LYS A 138 -17.38 4.17 6.35
C LYS A 138 -16.32 4.05 7.43
N LEU A 139 -15.30 3.21 7.18
CA LEU A 139 -14.18 3.05 8.11
C LEU A 139 -13.29 4.30 8.18
N TYR A 140 -13.05 4.95 7.04
CA TYR A 140 -12.28 6.19 6.97
C TYR A 140 -12.93 7.32 7.80
N ASP A 141 -14.24 7.42 7.79
CA ASP A 141 -14.98 8.43 8.54
C ASP A 141 -14.90 8.25 10.07
N LEU A 142 -14.47 7.08 10.56
CA LEU A 142 -14.26 6.82 11.98
C LEU A 142 -13.00 7.52 12.56
N PHE A 143 -12.08 7.99 11.70
CA PHE A 143 -10.78 8.52 12.11
C PHE A 143 -10.55 9.97 11.66
N ASP A 144 -11.59 10.81 11.72
CA ASP A 144 -11.59 12.21 11.27
C ASP A 144 -10.63 13.12 12.06
N GLY A 145 -10.27 12.74 13.29
CA GLY A 145 -9.27 13.44 14.11
C GLY A 145 -7.80 13.14 13.77
N SER A 146 -7.53 12.22 12.83
CA SER A 146 -6.17 11.82 12.43
C SER A 146 -5.69 12.58 11.19
N SER A 147 -4.36 12.67 10.98
CA SER A 147 -3.82 13.15 9.71
C SER A 147 -4.25 12.25 8.55
N ASP A 148 -4.35 12.76 7.31
CA ASP A 148 -4.77 11.95 6.15
C ASP A 148 -3.94 10.67 5.99
N ALA A 149 -2.63 10.75 6.20
CA ALA A 149 -1.74 9.61 6.08
C ALA A 149 -1.97 8.55 7.18
N ASP A 150 -2.19 8.98 8.42
CA ASP A 150 -2.52 8.08 9.54
C ASP A 150 -3.94 7.52 9.38
N ARG A 151 -4.88 8.36 8.98
CA ARG A 151 -6.28 8.01 8.74
C ARG A 151 -6.42 6.89 7.73
N ILE A 152 -5.71 6.95 6.60
CA ILE A 152 -5.67 5.86 5.61
C ILE A 152 -5.17 4.56 6.26
N LYS A 153 -4.08 4.59 7.02
CA LYS A 153 -3.50 3.39 7.63
C LYS A 153 -4.39 2.79 8.73
N LEU A 154 -5.03 3.63 9.54
CA LEU A 154 -6.04 3.21 10.53
C LEU A 154 -7.25 2.58 9.85
N THR A 155 -7.68 3.13 8.72
CA THR A 155 -8.75 2.60 7.89
C THR A 155 -8.40 1.21 7.34
N LEU A 156 -7.21 1.05 6.77
CA LEU A 156 -6.73 -0.23 6.25
C LEU A 156 -6.61 -1.29 7.35
N ALA A 157 -6.09 -0.91 8.53
CA ALA A 157 -6.05 -1.79 9.69
C ALA A 157 -7.46 -2.23 10.14
N SER A 158 -8.42 -1.29 10.11
CA SER A 158 -9.82 -1.56 10.43
C SER A 158 -10.51 -2.44 9.39
N TYR A 159 -10.17 -2.28 8.13
CA TYR A 159 -10.68 -3.13 7.06
C TYR A 159 -10.25 -4.60 7.25
N ASN A 160 -8.99 -4.82 7.59
CA ASN A 160 -8.42 -6.16 7.80
C ASN A 160 -8.83 -6.79 9.14
N ALA A 161 -8.72 -6.05 10.26
CA ALA A 161 -8.90 -6.60 11.61
C ALA A 161 -10.26 -6.30 12.23
N GLY A 162 -11.03 -5.38 11.63
CA GLY A 162 -12.24 -4.80 12.20
C GLY A 162 -11.94 -3.57 13.08
N ALA A 163 -12.80 -2.54 12.96
CA ALA A 163 -12.63 -1.25 13.65
C ALA A 163 -12.51 -1.40 15.18
N GLY A 164 -13.22 -2.36 15.77
CA GLY A 164 -13.15 -2.59 17.22
C GLY A 164 -11.74 -2.91 17.71
N ARG A 165 -10.93 -3.65 16.93
CA ARG A 165 -9.54 -3.96 17.29
C ARG A 165 -8.64 -2.72 17.22
N VAL A 166 -8.90 -1.85 16.26
CA VAL A 166 -8.18 -0.58 16.11
C VAL A 166 -8.54 0.36 17.26
N TYR A 167 -9.80 0.43 17.66
CA TYR A 167 -10.23 1.20 18.84
C TYR A 167 -9.61 0.69 20.14
N ASP A 168 -9.58 -0.63 20.37
CA ASP A 168 -8.88 -1.20 21.53
C ASP A 168 -7.39 -0.81 21.53
N ALA A 169 -6.74 -0.79 20.35
CA ALA A 169 -5.34 -0.38 20.22
C ALA A 169 -5.15 1.13 20.44
N GLN A 170 -6.09 1.97 19.98
CA GLN A 170 -6.08 3.42 20.27
C GLN A 170 -6.25 3.70 21.77
N GLU A 171 -7.18 3.01 22.44
CA GLU A 171 -7.39 3.15 23.88
C GLU A 171 -6.12 2.73 24.66
N LEU A 172 -5.45 1.66 24.20
CA LEU A 172 -4.20 1.21 24.80
C LEU A 172 -3.04 2.18 24.54
N ALA A 173 -2.93 2.73 23.33
CA ALA A 173 -1.94 3.77 23.01
C ALA A 173 -2.12 5.00 23.90
N ALA A 174 -3.35 5.48 24.05
CA ALA A 174 -3.66 6.59 24.95
C ALA A 174 -3.31 6.29 26.42
N TYR A 175 -3.57 5.07 26.91
CA TYR A 175 -3.16 4.64 28.23
C TYR A 175 -1.63 4.68 28.39
N LEU A 176 -0.88 4.33 27.34
CA LEU A 176 0.59 4.39 27.31
C LEU A 176 1.15 5.80 27.08
N GLN A 177 0.28 6.83 27.06
CA GLN A 177 0.62 8.24 26.83
C GLN A 177 1.12 8.53 25.41
N ASP A 178 0.77 7.68 24.46
CA ASP A 178 0.99 7.89 23.03
C ASP A 178 -0.25 8.51 22.37
N ASP A 179 -0.07 9.15 21.20
CA ASP A 179 -1.15 9.75 20.44
C ASP A 179 -1.98 8.65 19.73
N PRO A 180 -3.26 8.43 20.12
CA PRO A 180 -4.11 7.39 19.53
C PRO A 180 -4.52 7.68 18.08
N GLY A 181 -4.37 8.92 17.59
CA GLY A 181 -4.64 9.30 16.22
C GLY A 181 -3.51 8.94 15.23
N ARG A 182 -2.34 8.55 15.74
CA ARG A 182 -1.19 8.19 14.90
C ARG A 182 -1.10 6.69 14.65
N TRP A 183 -0.94 6.34 13.38
CA TRP A 183 -0.73 4.93 13.01
C TRP A 183 0.44 4.28 13.75
N GLN A 184 1.53 5.00 13.95
CA GLN A 184 2.70 4.46 14.64
C GLN A 184 2.39 4.00 16.07
N SER A 185 1.59 4.75 16.81
CA SER A 185 1.16 4.41 18.17
C SER A 185 0.23 3.20 18.17
N VAL A 186 -0.75 3.19 17.26
CA VAL A 186 -1.70 2.07 17.10
C VAL A 186 -0.99 0.80 16.63
N ARG A 187 -0.05 0.91 15.69
CA ARG A 187 0.80 -0.18 15.23
C ARG A 187 1.57 -0.83 16.37
N ALA A 188 2.13 -0.02 17.29
CA ALA A 188 2.84 -0.51 18.47
C ALA A 188 1.90 -1.15 19.50
N ALA A 189 0.67 -0.65 19.64
CA ALA A 189 -0.32 -1.14 20.59
C ALA A 189 -1.01 -2.44 20.14
N LEU A 190 -1.22 -2.66 18.82
CA LEU A 190 -1.92 -3.85 18.29
C LEU A 190 -1.37 -5.19 18.83
N PRO A 191 -0.05 -5.46 18.88
CA PRO A 191 0.49 -6.70 19.45
C PRO A 191 0.18 -6.87 20.93
N LEU A 192 0.06 -5.76 21.65
CA LEU A 192 -0.21 -5.75 23.08
C LEU A 192 -1.65 -6.15 23.43
N LEU A 193 -2.55 -6.23 22.44
CA LEU A 193 -3.94 -6.72 22.64
C LEU A 193 -4.02 -8.24 22.80
N SER A 194 -2.92 -8.96 22.67
CA SER A 194 -2.91 -10.41 22.85
C SER A 194 -3.04 -10.81 24.33
N LYS A 195 -3.57 -12.02 24.58
CA LYS A 195 -3.72 -12.56 25.93
C LYS A 195 -2.42 -12.58 26.73
N ARG A 196 -1.27 -12.62 26.06
CA ARG A 196 0.07 -12.56 26.69
C ARG A 196 0.24 -11.35 27.59
N TYR A 197 -0.46 -10.26 27.32
CA TYR A 197 -0.36 -8.99 28.03
C TYR A 197 -1.56 -8.75 28.97
N GLU A 198 -2.22 -9.79 29.47
CA GLU A 198 -3.40 -9.68 30.34
C GLU A 198 -3.17 -8.85 31.59
N THR A 199 -1.94 -8.84 32.13
CA THR A 199 -1.58 -8.01 33.28
C THR A 199 -1.69 -6.51 32.96
N LEU A 200 -1.27 -6.10 31.76
CA LEU A 200 -1.46 -4.74 31.26
C LEU A 200 -2.95 -4.42 31.12
N HIS A 201 -3.71 -5.35 30.58
CA HIS A 201 -5.16 -5.17 30.32
C HIS A 201 -5.96 -4.90 31.60
N ARG A 202 -5.55 -5.45 32.75
CA ARG A 202 -6.20 -5.20 34.05
C ARG A 202 -6.15 -3.73 34.47
N ASN A 203 -5.14 -3.01 34.00
CA ASN A 203 -4.97 -1.59 34.29
C ASN A 203 -5.70 -0.68 33.32
N VAL A 204 -6.00 -1.19 32.09
CA VAL A 204 -6.62 -0.40 31.03
C VAL A 204 -8.14 -0.55 31.02
N TRP A 205 -8.63 -1.78 31.20
CA TRP A 205 -10.06 -2.07 31.05
C TRP A 205 -10.69 -2.65 32.31
N PRO A 206 -11.90 -2.17 32.70
CA PRO A 206 -12.64 -2.73 33.84
C PRO A 206 -12.89 -4.24 33.71
N MET A 207 -13.08 -4.74 32.49
CA MET A 207 -13.26 -6.17 32.21
C MET A 207 -11.95 -6.96 32.17
N GLN A 208 -10.84 -6.32 32.50
CA GLN A 208 -9.47 -6.91 32.51
C GLN A 208 -9.05 -7.53 31.16
N ARG A 209 -9.68 -7.10 30.09
CA ARG A 209 -9.39 -7.52 28.70
C ARG A 209 -9.82 -6.44 27.72
N PRO A 210 -9.28 -6.42 26.47
CA PRO A 210 -9.74 -5.52 25.44
C PRO A 210 -11.26 -5.67 25.21
N ARG A 211 -11.96 -4.58 24.92
CA ARG A 211 -13.44 -4.55 24.75
C ARG A 211 -13.90 -5.53 23.68
N ASN A 212 -13.14 -5.64 22.57
CA ASN A 212 -13.42 -6.53 21.47
C ASN A 212 -12.74 -7.90 21.63
N GLY A 213 -12.23 -8.23 22.83
CA GLY A 213 -11.55 -9.48 23.16
C GLY A 213 -10.07 -9.50 22.74
N TRP A 214 -9.34 -10.51 23.14
CA TRP A 214 -7.92 -10.66 22.81
C TRP A 214 -7.71 -10.78 21.29
N PHE A 215 -6.60 -10.19 20.83
CA PHE A 215 -6.25 -10.15 19.40
C PHE A 215 -4.87 -10.77 19.15
N GLY A 216 -4.85 -11.89 18.41
CA GLY A 216 -3.61 -12.57 18.00
C GLY A 216 -3.15 -12.24 16.57
N GLY A 217 -3.98 -11.52 15.80
CA GLY A 217 -3.75 -11.25 14.37
C GLY A 217 -2.92 -10.01 14.06
N SER A 218 -2.34 -9.34 15.05
CA SER A 218 -1.67 -8.05 14.90
C SER A 218 -0.56 -8.04 13.83
N ARG A 219 0.25 -9.11 13.77
CA ARG A 219 1.32 -9.22 12.76
C ARG A 219 0.76 -9.24 11.34
N GLN A 220 -0.32 -9.99 11.13
CA GLN A 220 -1.00 -10.07 9.83
C GLN A 220 -1.59 -8.71 9.44
N THR A 221 -2.25 -8.02 10.38
CA THR A 221 -2.84 -6.70 10.14
C THR A 221 -1.78 -5.65 9.81
N ILE A 222 -0.66 -5.64 10.55
CA ILE A 222 0.45 -4.72 10.28
C ILE A 222 1.03 -4.98 8.89
N ALA A 223 1.32 -6.24 8.56
CA ALA A 223 1.83 -6.63 7.24
C ALA A 223 0.84 -6.27 6.11
N TYR A 224 -0.47 -6.41 6.36
CA TYR A 224 -1.50 -5.99 5.42
C TYR A 224 -1.42 -4.50 5.12
N VAL A 225 -1.37 -3.66 6.15
CA VAL A 225 -1.27 -2.19 5.98
C VAL A 225 0.01 -1.82 5.23
N ASP A 226 1.14 -2.41 5.63
CA ASP A 226 2.44 -2.16 4.98
C ASP A 226 2.39 -2.54 3.49
N SER A 227 1.87 -3.73 3.14
CA SER A 227 1.75 -4.19 1.75
C SER A 227 0.81 -3.33 0.90
N VAL A 228 -0.33 -2.89 1.45
CA VAL A 228 -1.25 -2.01 0.70
C VAL A 228 -0.60 -0.65 0.44
N VAL A 229 0.09 -0.08 1.44
CA VAL A 229 0.77 1.22 1.29
C VAL A 229 1.91 1.11 0.28
N GLU A 230 2.72 0.06 0.33
CA GLU A 230 3.80 -0.21 -0.64
C GLU A 230 3.27 -0.33 -2.07
N ASN A 231 2.24 -1.14 -2.29
CA ASN A 231 1.62 -1.26 -3.61
C ASN A 231 1.00 0.07 -4.08
N TYR A 232 0.39 0.84 -3.17
CA TYR A 232 -0.19 2.14 -3.50
C TYR A 232 0.88 3.13 -3.97
N GLU A 233 2.01 3.23 -3.26
CA GLU A 233 3.11 4.12 -3.66
C GLU A 233 3.71 3.68 -5.02
N ALA A 234 3.92 2.38 -5.24
CA ALA A 234 4.36 1.87 -6.53
C ALA A 234 3.38 2.24 -7.66
N TYR A 235 2.08 2.07 -7.45
CA TYR A 235 1.07 2.46 -8.44
C TYR A 235 0.97 3.96 -8.67
N ARG A 236 1.34 4.78 -7.69
CA ARG A 236 1.41 6.24 -7.89
C ARG A 236 2.56 6.65 -8.81
N GLU A 237 3.63 5.91 -8.81
CA GLU A 237 4.79 6.13 -9.68
C GLU A 237 4.55 5.59 -11.10
N GLU A 238 3.89 4.45 -11.22
CA GLU A 238 3.76 3.69 -12.46
C GLU A 238 2.47 3.99 -13.25
N LEU A 239 1.37 4.39 -12.57
CA LEU A 239 0.05 4.58 -13.16
C LEU A 239 -0.37 6.05 -13.08
N ASN A 240 -0.28 6.76 -14.18
CA ASN A 240 -0.75 8.16 -14.32
C ASN A 240 -2.26 8.24 -14.57
#